data_afe494ace4a2d39eb85a326c017c3a97
#
_entry.id   afe494ace4a2d39eb85a326c017c3a97
#
_cell.length_a   1.000
_cell.length_b   1.000
_cell.length_c   1.000
_cell.angle_alpha   90.00
_cell.angle_beta   90.00
_cell.angle_gamma   90.00
#
_symmetry.space_group_name_H-M   'P 1'
#
loop_
_entity.id
_entity.type
_entity.pdbx_description
1 polymer ?
#
loop_
_entity_poly.entity_id
_entity_poly.type
_entity_poly.pdbx_seq_one_letter_code
_entity_poly.pdbx_strand_id
1 'polypeptide(L)'
;GIRAPDSRANTFNDFMGCAYQNENMSWVVEYWEATCDPGTYWLENYNEENVSGTAILIPGQYRNVYKIDKHAGAYYALCQRAGSVSVWRDSNRDKRLNWSGDEHEGYYGINLHHASYTGTSKFVNKWSAGCQVIANIEHFNRMMALAKLQQEHHPGWTTYTYTLLTAKEAGL
;
A
#
# COMPACT_ATOMS: atom_id res chain seq x y z
N GLY A 1 0.92 1.91 -7.03
CA GLY A 1 0.39 0.53 -7.09
C GLY A 1 -0.53 0.29 -8.27
N ILE A 2 -0.67 -0.94 -8.62
CA ILE A 2 -1.61 -1.40 -9.65
C ILE A 2 -2.39 -2.56 -9.05
N ARG A 3 -3.70 -2.38 -8.89
CA ARG A 3 -4.60 -3.46 -8.49
C ARG A 3 -4.94 -4.33 -9.70
N ALA A 4 -4.67 -5.64 -9.60
CA ALA A 4 -4.90 -6.59 -10.68
C ALA A 4 -6.39 -6.69 -11.05
N PRO A 5 -6.74 -7.02 -12.29
CA PRO A 5 -8.14 -7.13 -12.73
C PRO A 5 -8.87 -8.29 -12.05
N ASP A 6 -8.14 -9.32 -11.65
CA ASP A 6 -8.60 -10.49 -10.91
C ASP A 6 -8.10 -10.47 -9.45
N SER A 7 -7.90 -9.26 -8.88
CA SER A 7 -7.43 -9.15 -7.50
C SER A 7 -8.31 -9.97 -6.55
N ARG A 8 -7.64 -10.79 -5.75
CA ARG A 8 -8.29 -11.75 -4.86
C ARG A 8 -7.83 -11.52 -3.44
N ALA A 9 -8.78 -11.54 -2.53
CA ALA A 9 -8.46 -11.50 -1.11
C ALA A 9 -7.37 -12.52 -0.75
N ASN A 10 -6.46 -12.11 0.11
CA ASN A 10 -5.39 -12.96 0.65
C ASN A 10 -4.28 -13.38 -0.33
N THR A 11 -4.16 -12.75 -1.49
CA THR A 11 -3.10 -13.02 -2.47
C THR A 11 -2.22 -11.79 -2.69
N PHE A 12 -0.96 -12.02 -3.10
CA PHE A 12 -0.04 -10.96 -3.55
C PHE A 12 -0.02 -10.95 -5.09
N ASN A 13 -1.17 -10.69 -5.71
CA ASN A 13 -1.30 -10.66 -7.16
C ASN A 13 -1.43 -9.25 -7.74
N ASP A 14 -1.28 -8.23 -6.91
CA ASP A 14 -1.14 -6.84 -7.30
C ASP A 14 0.32 -6.45 -7.48
N PHE A 15 0.57 -5.22 -7.94
CA PHE A 15 1.91 -4.69 -8.08
C PHE A 15 2.08 -3.36 -7.34
N MET A 16 3.23 -3.19 -6.71
CA MET A 16 3.69 -1.91 -6.19
C MET A 16 4.99 -1.55 -6.87
N GLY A 17 5.14 -0.31 -7.29
CA GLY A 17 6.33 0.13 -8.00
C GLY A 17 6.82 1.51 -7.58
N CYS A 18 8.02 1.84 -8.04
CA CYS A 18 8.64 3.15 -7.92
C CYS A 18 9.11 3.63 -9.29
N ALA A 19 8.69 4.82 -9.68
CA ALA A 19 9.19 5.51 -10.87
C ALA A 19 10.15 6.62 -10.42
N TYR A 20 11.35 6.65 -10.97
CA TYR A 20 12.39 7.64 -10.62
C TYR A 20 13.28 7.94 -11.83
N GLN A 21 14.01 9.05 -11.76
CA GLN A 21 15.05 9.36 -12.73
C GLN A 21 16.41 8.85 -12.21
N ASN A 22 17.14 8.14 -13.06
CA ASN A 22 18.51 7.73 -12.76
C ASN A 22 19.52 8.88 -12.97
N GLU A 23 20.81 8.62 -12.76
CA GLU A 23 21.91 9.58 -12.92
C GLU A 23 21.97 10.22 -14.33
N ASN A 24 21.48 9.50 -15.34
CA ASN A 24 21.42 9.98 -16.71
C ASN A 24 20.10 10.72 -17.05
N MET A 25 19.30 11.07 -16.05
CA MET A 25 17.98 11.68 -16.18
C MET A 25 16.97 10.83 -16.96
N SER A 26 17.23 9.54 -17.13
CA SER A 26 16.30 8.60 -17.76
C SER A 26 15.31 8.06 -16.74
N TRP A 27 14.04 7.97 -17.14
CA TRP A 27 13.02 7.37 -16.31
C TRP A 27 13.24 5.86 -16.18
N VAL A 28 13.20 5.38 -14.94
CA VAL A 28 13.25 3.97 -14.56
C VAL A 28 12.01 3.66 -13.75
N VAL A 29 11.40 2.51 -14.03
CA VAL A 29 10.28 1.97 -13.23
C VAL A 29 10.69 0.59 -12.73
N GLU A 30 10.71 0.44 -11.43
CA GLU A 30 10.80 -0.86 -10.76
C GLU A 30 9.44 -1.20 -10.15
N TYR A 31 9.02 -2.47 -10.21
CA TYR A 31 7.78 -2.92 -9.58
C TYR A 31 7.91 -4.35 -9.05
N TRP A 32 7.12 -4.67 -8.04
CA TRP A 32 7.22 -5.89 -7.25
C TRP A 32 5.85 -6.43 -6.91
N GLU A 33 5.77 -7.74 -6.70
CA GLU A 33 4.56 -8.39 -6.21
C GLU A 33 4.12 -7.81 -4.85
N ALA A 34 2.85 -7.45 -4.77
CA ALA A 34 2.27 -6.79 -3.61
C ALA A 34 0.80 -7.16 -3.44
N THR A 35 0.19 -6.68 -2.37
CA THR A 35 -1.25 -6.55 -2.25
C THR A 35 -1.61 -5.08 -2.04
N CYS A 36 -2.64 -4.63 -2.74
CA CYS A 36 -3.29 -3.35 -2.55
C CYS A 36 -4.57 -3.48 -1.70
N ASP A 37 -4.85 -4.68 -1.21
CA ASP A 37 -6.09 -5.05 -0.56
C ASP A 37 -5.85 -5.74 0.80
N PRO A 38 -6.84 -5.75 1.71
CA PRO A 38 -6.73 -6.43 2.99
C PRO A 38 -6.70 -7.95 2.85
N GLY A 39 -6.06 -8.61 3.80
CA GLY A 39 -6.11 -10.06 3.94
C GLY A 39 -7.43 -10.55 4.53
N THR A 40 -7.78 -11.80 4.27
CA THR A 40 -9.04 -12.42 4.71
C THR A 40 -9.24 -12.39 6.21
N TYR A 41 -8.16 -12.41 7.01
CA TYR A 41 -8.29 -12.29 8.45
C TYR A 41 -9.02 -11.00 8.87
N TRP A 42 -8.64 -9.86 8.31
CA TRP A 42 -9.22 -8.57 8.67
C TRP A 42 -10.60 -8.34 8.02
N LEU A 43 -10.86 -8.94 6.87
CA LEU A 43 -12.20 -8.94 6.27
C LEU A 43 -13.23 -9.61 7.18
N GLU A 44 -12.84 -10.63 7.95
CA GLU A 44 -13.71 -11.31 8.92
C GLU A 44 -13.69 -10.70 10.33
N ASN A 45 -12.52 -10.20 10.77
CA ASN A 45 -12.25 -9.93 12.18
C ASN A 45 -11.89 -8.47 12.46
N TYR A 46 -12.46 -7.51 11.72
CA TYR A 46 -12.30 -6.11 12.09
C TYR A 46 -13.02 -5.81 13.42
N ASN A 47 -12.48 -4.85 14.20
CA ASN A 47 -13.06 -4.45 15.47
C ASN A 47 -14.16 -3.39 15.26
N GLU A 48 -15.41 -3.78 15.39
CA GLU A 48 -16.59 -2.91 15.20
C GLU A 48 -16.65 -1.73 16.19
N GLU A 49 -16.06 -1.87 17.37
CA GLU A 49 -16.01 -0.77 18.35
C GLU A 49 -15.17 0.42 17.84
N ASN A 50 -14.19 0.13 16.96
CA ASN A 50 -13.24 1.14 16.49
C ASN A 50 -13.42 1.52 15.02
N VAL A 51 -14.01 0.64 14.20
CA VAL A 51 -14.14 0.86 12.74
C VAL A 51 -15.43 0.28 12.19
N SER A 52 -15.95 0.92 11.15
CA SER A 52 -17.16 0.49 10.43
C SER A 52 -16.90 -0.53 9.32
N GLY A 53 -15.85 -1.32 9.42
CA GLY A 53 -15.41 -2.29 8.42
C GLY A 53 -13.94 -2.15 8.07
N THR A 54 -13.40 -3.13 7.35
CA THR A 54 -12.02 -3.14 6.89
C THR A 54 -11.82 -2.10 5.78
N ALA A 55 -10.76 -1.31 5.88
CA ALA A 55 -10.46 -0.28 4.90
C ALA A 55 -9.92 -0.88 3.60
N ILE A 56 -10.44 -0.43 2.46
CA ILE A 56 -9.91 -0.74 1.12
C ILE A 56 -9.60 0.59 0.44
N LEU A 57 -8.32 0.82 0.09
CA LEU A 57 -7.88 2.06 -0.52
C LEU A 57 -8.56 2.24 -1.90
N ILE A 58 -9.14 3.41 -2.14
CA ILE A 58 -9.76 3.74 -3.42
C ILE A 58 -8.68 4.05 -4.46
N PRO A 59 -8.76 3.59 -5.71
CA PRO A 59 -7.86 4.02 -6.77
C PRO A 59 -7.83 5.54 -6.91
N GLY A 60 -6.62 6.11 -7.06
CA GLY A 60 -6.44 7.56 -7.14
C GLY A 60 -5.01 7.97 -6.85
N GLN A 61 -4.74 9.28 -6.93
CA GLN A 61 -3.43 9.85 -6.61
C GLN A 61 -3.47 10.57 -5.26
N TYR A 62 -2.69 10.08 -4.32
CA TYR A 62 -2.53 10.61 -2.96
C TYR A 62 -1.22 11.39 -2.88
N ARG A 63 -1.30 12.71 -3.14
CA ARG A 63 -0.13 13.58 -3.27
C ARG A 63 0.43 13.97 -1.90
N ASN A 64 1.72 13.72 -1.70
CA ASN A 64 2.46 14.12 -0.49
C ASN A 64 1.87 13.57 0.83
N VAL A 65 1.23 12.40 0.80
CA VAL A 65 0.52 11.81 1.94
C VAL A 65 1.44 10.99 2.83
N TYR A 66 2.51 10.44 2.26
CA TYR A 66 3.37 9.48 2.95
C TYR A 66 4.67 10.10 3.43
N LYS A 67 5.19 9.61 4.55
CA LYS A 67 6.51 9.93 5.10
C LYS A 67 7.25 8.65 5.46
N ILE A 68 8.58 8.69 5.46
CA ILE A 68 9.38 7.66 6.10
C ILE A 68 9.20 7.79 7.61
N ASP A 69 8.54 6.80 8.22
CA ASP A 69 8.26 6.77 9.65
C ASP A 69 8.15 5.32 10.15
N LYS A 70 8.08 5.12 11.45
CA LYS A 70 7.94 3.78 12.04
C LYS A 70 6.54 3.21 11.83
N HIS A 71 6.45 2.12 11.08
CA HIS A 71 5.25 1.29 10.99
C HIS A 71 5.07 0.51 12.29
N ALA A 72 3.91 0.69 12.93
CA ALA A 72 3.58 0.08 14.23
C ALA A 72 4.69 0.22 15.31
N GLY A 73 5.49 1.27 15.23
CA GLY A 73 6.62 1.50 16.15
C GLY A 73 7.85 0.60 15.93
N ALA A 74 7.79 -0.34 14.98
CA ALA A 74 8.80 -1.40 14.83
C ALA A 74 9.92 -1.04 13.83
N TYR A 75 9.59 -0.72 12.59
CA TYR A 75 10.56 -0.47 11.52
C TYR A 75 10.12 0.66 10.60
N TYR A 76 11.07 1.23 9.85
CA TYR A 76 10.77 2.31 8.92
C TYR A 76 10.08 1.82 7.66
N ALA A 77 9.00 2.51 7.29
CA ALA A 77 8.19 2.27 6.09
C ALA A 77 7.68 3.61 5.55
N LEU A 78 6.99 3.60 4.43
CA LEU A 78 6.24 4.77 3.98
C LEU A 78 4.88 4.78 4.69
N CYS A 79 4.75 5.64 5.68
CA CYS A 79 3.58 5.72 6.53
C CYS A 79 2.68 6.89 6.15
N GLN A 80 1.38 6.69 6.18
CA GLN A 80 0.38 7.73 6.01
C GLN A 80 0.43 8.69 7.19
N ARG A 81 1.16 9.82 7.06
CA ARG A 81 1.39 10.80 8.13
C ARG A 81 1.15 12.24 7.72
N ALA A 82 1.05 12.54 6.42
CA ALA A 82 1.06 13.90 5.92
C ALA A 82 -0.24 14.31 5.20
N GLY A 83 -1.16 13.38 4.99
CA GLY A 83 -2.45 13.67 4.34
C GLY A 83 -3.46 12.54 4.52
N SER A 84 -4.72 12.85 4.19
CA SER A 84 -5.81 11.89 4.16
C SER A 84 -5.74 11.01 2.92
N VAL A 85 -6.40 9.84 3.00
CA VAL A 85 -6.69 8.96 1.87
C VAL A 85 -8.16 8.61 1.87
N SER A 86 -8.70 8.23 0.71
CA SER A 86 -10.08 7.75 0.58
C SER A 86 -10.13 6.24 0.58
N VAL A 87 -11.06 5.67 1.34
CA VAL A 87 -11.27 4.24 1.46
C VAL A 87 -12.74 3.87 1.35
N TRP A 88 -13.02 2.69 0.82
CA TRP A 88 -14.28 1.99 1.08
C TRP A 88 -14.17 1.21 2.38
N ARG A 89 -15.32 0.84 2.95
CA ARG A 89 -15.41 0.03 4.17
C ARG A 89 -16.10 -1.30 3.87
N ASP A 90 -15.33 -2.37 3.92
CA ASP A 90 -15.85 -3.73 3.80
C ASP A 90 -16.32 -4.22 5.17
N SER A 91 -17.64 -4.39 5.34
CA SER A 91 -18.26 -4.64 6.62
C SER A 91 -19.11 -5.92 6.68
N ASN A 92 -19.17 -6.73 5.61
CA ASN A 92 -20.06 -7.89 5.54
C ASN A 92 -19.45 -9.20 6.06
N ARG A 93 -18.14 -9.23 6.35
CA ARG A 93 -17.41 -10.38 6.92
C ARG A 93 -17.43 -11.66 6.07
N ASP A 94 -17.57 -11.53 4.74
CA ASP A 94 -17.67 -12.68 3.83
C ASP A 94 -16.34 -13.13 3.21
N LYS A 95 -15.20 -12.58 3.64
CA LYS A 95 -13.84 -12.81 3.12
C LYS A 95 -13.62 -12.36 1.68
N ARG A 96 -14.57 -11.68 1.06
CA ARG A 96 -14.47 -11.15 -0.29
C ARG A 96 -14.21 -9.66 -0.24
N LEU A 97 -13.59 -9.13 -1.28
CA LEU A 97 -13.29 -7.71 -1.38
C LEU A 97 -14.50 -6.97 -1.97
N ASN A 98 -15.02 -5.98 -1.25
CA ASN A 98 -16.11 -5.11 -1.71
C ASN A 98 -15.55 -3.73 -2.08
N TRP A 99 -15.29 -3.51 -3.35
CA TRP A 99 -14.77 -2.26 -3.89
C TRP A 99 -15.90 -1.28 -4.25
N SER A 100 -16.79 -1.05 -3.30
CA SER A 100 -17.95 -0.18 -3.50
C SER A 100 -18.54 0.24 -2.16
N GLY A 101 -19.43 1.20 -2.18
CA GLY A 101 -20.11 1.74 -1.02
C GLY A 101 -19.72 3.19 -0.77
N ASP A 102 -20.01 3.67 0.43
CA ASP A 102 -19.68 5.04 0.82
C ASP A 102 -18.17 5.23 0.92
N GLU A 103 -17.72 6.35 0.39
CA GLU A 103 -16.31 6.76 0.45
C GLU A 103 -16.07 7.51 1.75
N HIS A 104 -15.01 7.13 2.44
CA HIS A 104 -14.56 7.76 3.68
C HIS A 104 -13.17 8.34 3.50
N GLU A 105 -12.99 9.62 3.80
CA GLU A 105 -11.69 10.27 3.75
C GLU A 105 -11.12 10.46 5.15
N GLY A 106 -9.82 10.18 5.34
CA GLY A 106 -9.18 10.36 6.63
C GLY A 106 -7.80 9.74 6.78
N TYR A 107 -7.33 9.74 8.02
CA TYR A 107 -6.07 9.11 8.44
C TYR A 107 -6.36 7.71 8.98
N TYR A 108 -6.18 6.70 8.15
CA TYR A 108 -6.49 5.30 8.48
C TYR A 108 -5.25 4.44 8.72
N GLY A 109 -4.05 5.03 8.58
CA GLY A 109 -2.81 4.30 8.70
C GLY A 109 -2.58 3.33 7.54
N ILE A 110 -3.07 3.67 6.34
CA ILE A 110 -2.79 2.91 5.10
C ILE A 110 -1.32 3.12 4.75
N ASN A 111 -0.46 2.24 5.23
CA ASN A 111 0.99 2.33 5.06
C ASN A 111 1.46 1.43 3.90
N LEU A 112 2.64 1.74 3.35
CA LEU A 112 3.34 0.92 2.37
C LEU A 112 4.46 0.19 3.13
N HIS A 113 4.33 -1.13 3.32
CA HIS A 113 5.24 -1.91 4.15
C HIS A 113 5.49 -3.33 3.60
N HIS A 114 6.31 -4.11 4.30
CA HIS A 114 6.56 -5.52 3.95
C HIS A 114 5.64 -6.48 4.72
N ALA A 115 5.49 -7.69 4.20
CA ALA A 115 4.82 -8.77 4.91
C ALA A 115 5.75 -9.38 5.98
N SER A 116 6.53 -10.40 5.65
CA SER A 116 7.46 -11.05 6.58
C SER A 116 8.79 -10.31 6.67
N TYR A 117 9.51 -10.46 7.78
CA TYR A 117 10.90 -10.01 7.94
C TYR A 117 11.91 -10.86 7.16
N THR A 118 11.49 -11.98 6.60
CA THR A 118 12.35 -12.90 5.82
C THR A 118 11.63 -13.43 4.61
N GLY A 119 12.35 -13.52 3.47
CA GLY A 119 11.88 -14.16 2.26
C GLY A 119 10.63 -13.56 1.64
N THR A 120 9.81 -14.39 1.01
CA THR A 120 8.57 -14.01 0.31
C THR A 120 7.35 -14.65 0.98
N SER A 121 6.37 -13.84 1.31
CA SER A 121 5.09 -14.31 1.84
C SER A 121 4.16 -14.75 0.72
N LYS A 122 3.50 -15.90 0.89
CA LYS A 122 2.56 -16.45 -0.09
C LYS A 122 1.13 -15.92 0.09
N PHE A 123 0.75 -15.61 1.33
CA PHE A 123 -0.60 -15.17 1.69
C PHE A 123 -0.57 -13.88 2.51
N VAL A 124 -1.55 -13.04 2.30
CA VAL A 124 -1.65 -11.75 2.99
C VAL A 124 -2.04 -11.92 4.47
N ASN A 125 -3.02 -12.75 4.76
CA ASN A 125 -3.49 -13.05 6.13
C ASN A 125 -3.68 -11.78 7.00
N LYS A 126 -2.80 -11.60 8.00
CA LYS A 126 -2.81 -10.47 8.94
C LYS A 126 -1.91 -9.30 8.52
N TRP A 127 -1.15 -9.43 7.43
CA TRP A 127 -0.19 -8.41 7.03
C TRP A 127 -0.86 -7.11 6.56
N SER A 128 -2.07 -7.19 5.99
CA SER A 128 -2.81 -6.01 5.54
C SER A 128 -4.22 -5.97 6.14
N ALA A 129 -4.52 -4.88 6.85
CA ALA A 129 -5.87 -4.44 7.22
C ALA A 129 -6.33 -3.27 6.32
N GLY A 130 -5.79 -3.21 5.08
CA GLY A 130 -5.95 -2.14 4.10
C GLY A 130 -4.64 -1.51 3.66
N CYS A 131 -3.52 -1.81 4.33
CA CYS A 131 -2.19 -1.37 3.93
C CYS A 131 -1.77 -1.93 2.57
N GLN A 132 -0.86 -1.23 1.91
CA GLN A 132 -0.22 -1.65 0.68
C GLN A 132 1.03 -2.47 1.06
N VAL A 133 1.08 -3.76 0.74
CA VAL A 133 2.08 -4.66 1.33
C VAL A 133 2.88 -5.38 0.25
N ILE A 134 4.20 -5.22 0.26
CA ILE A 134 5.13 -5.93 -0.62
C ILE A 134 5.37 -7.34 -0.07
N ALA A 135 5.27 -8.34 -0.94
CA ALA A 135 5.39 -9.76 -0.56
C ALA A 135 6.79 -10.16 -0.08
N ASN A 136 7.83 -9.61 -0.72
CA ASN A 136 9.24 -9.96 -0.49
C ASN A 136 9.98 -8.85 0.24
N ILE A 137 10.74 -9.21 1.30
CA ILE A 137 11.48 -8.25 2.13
C ILE A 137 12.58 -7.51 1.36
N GLU A 138 13.28 -8.16 0.42
CA GLU A 138 14.34 -7.53 -0.36
C GLU A 138 13.77 -6.48 -1.32
N HIS A 139 12.61 -6.74 -1.92
CA HIS A 139 11.89 -5.79 -2.75
C HIS A 139 11.44 -4.56 -1.93
N PHE A 140 10.92 -4.78 -0.73
CA PHE A 140 10.62 -3.69 0.20
C PHE A 140 11.85 -2.87 0.56
N ASN A 141 12.97 -3.54 0.88
CA ASN A 141 14.23 -2.86 1.19
C ASN A 141 14.71 -2.02 0.01
N ARG A 142 14.54 -2.51 -1.24
CA ARG A 142 14.83 -1.75 -2.46
C ARG A 142 13.97 -0.50 -2.57
N MET A 143 12.65 -0.61 -2.36
CA MET A 143 11.74 0.54 -2.35
C MET A 143 12.15 1.58 -1.31
N MET A 144 12.48 1.14 -0.10
CA MET A 144 12.91 2.04 0.98
C MET A 144 14.26 2.69 0.72
N ALA A 145 15.18 1.99 0.05
CA ALA A 145 16.46 2.56 -0.39
C ALA A 145 16.24 3.70 -1.40
N LEU A 146 15.37 3.51 -2.39
CA LEU A 146 15.00 4.56 -3.36
C LEU A 146 14.34 5.76 -2.66
N ALA A 147 13.44 5.52 -1.71
CA ALA A 147 12.80 6.59 -0.95
C ALA A 147 13.81 7.39 -0.10
N LYS A 148 14.77 6.73 0.54
CA LYS A 148 15.85 7.41 1.28
C LYS A 148 16.76 8.20 0.36
N LEU A 149 17.15 7.63 -0.77
CA LEU A 149 17.98 8.31 -1.76
C LEU A 149 17.31 9.60 -2.26
N GLN A 150 15.99 9.60 -2.44
CA GLN A 150 15.23 10.81 -2.74
C GLN A 150 15.42 11.91 -1.68
N GLN A 151 15.40 11.56 -0.39
CA GLN A 151 15.63 12.52 0.69
C GLN A 151 17.09 13.00 0.76
N GLU A 152 18.05 12.14 0.44
CA GLU A 152 19.46 12.49 0.41
C GLU A 152 19.74 13.53 -0.69
N HIS A 153 19.19 13.33 -1.89
CA HIS A 153 19.35 14.26 -3.01
C HIS A 153 18.49 15.54 -2.86
N HIS A 154 17.37 15.44 -2.19
CA HIS A 154 16.42 16.54 -1.98
C HIS A 154 16.00 16.64 -0.50
N PRO A 155 16.85 17.15 0.40
CA PRO A 155 16.59 17.15 1.85
C PRO A 155 15.32 17.87 2.28
N GLY A 156 14.86 18.86 1.49
CA GLY A 156 13.58 19.53 1.71
C GLY A 156 12.34 18.73 1.33
N TRP A 157 12.51 17.60 0.64
CA TRP A 157 11.39 16.77 0.16
C TRP A 157 11.17 15.59 1.11
N THR A 158 10.31 15.80 2.08
CA THR A 158 10.07 14.84 3.18
C THR A 158 8.79 14.02 3.02
N THR A 159 8.07 14.20 1.92
CA THR A 159 6.80 13.52 1.65
C THR A 159 6.82 12.80 0.31
N TYR A 160 6.00 11.76 0.19
CA TYR A 160 5.89 10.93 -1.00
C TYR A 160 4.45 10.87 -1.49
N THR A 161 4.31 10.84 -2.80
CA THR A 161 3.03 10.63 -3.50
C THR A 161 2.87 9.13 -3.80
N TYR A 162 1.69 8.62 -3.54
CA TYR A 162 1.30 7.27 -3.96
C TYR A 162 0.13 7.35 -4.93
N THR A 163 0.23 6.64 -6.04
CA THR A 163 -0.87 6.48 -7.00
C THR A 163 -1.27 5.01 -7.04
N LEU A 164 -2.53 4.72 -6.75
CA LEU A 164 -3.13 3.41 -6.96
C LEU A 164 -3.96 3.45 -8.24
N LEU A 165 -3.63 2.61 -9.18
CA LEU A 165 -4.34 2.42 -10.44
C LEU A 165 -5.10 1.09 -10.42
N THR A 166 -6.22 1.05 -11.11
CA THR A 166 -6.80 -0.22 -11.58
C THR A 166 -5.96 -0.77 -12.74
N ALA A 167 -6.07 -2.07 -13.03
CA ALA A 167 -5.41 -2.67 -14.19
C ALA A 167 -5.80 -1.96 -15.50
N LYS A 168 -7.08 -1.61 -15.65
CA LYS A 168 -7.59 -0.87 -16.81
C LYS A 168 -6.90 0.50 -16.99
N GLU A 169 -6.72 1.26 -15.91
CA GLU A 169 -6.02 2.56 -15.95
C GLU A 169 -4.52 2.40 -16.22
N ALA A 170 -3.94 1.27 -15.85
CA ALA A 170 -2.56 0.90 -16.14
C ALA A 170 -2.36 0.34 -17.56
N GLY A 171 -3.44 0.12 -18.32
CA GLY A 171 -3.38 -0.44 -19.68
C GLY A 171 -3.17 -1.96 -19.72
N LEU A 172 -3.57 -2.68 -18.66
CA LEU A 172 -3.45 -4.13 -18.52
C LEU A 172 -4.82 -4.84 -18.67
#